data_f258d5669390c592564d7d16ba5a9be1
#
_entry.id   f258d5669390c592564d7d16ba5a9be1
#
_cell.length_a   1.000
_cell.length_b   1.000
_cell.length_c   1.000
_cell.angle_alpha   90.00
_cell.angle_beta   90.00
_cell.angle_gamma   90.00
#
_symmetry.space_group_name_H-M   'P 1'
#
loop_
_entity.id
_entity.type
_entity.pdbx_description
1 polymer ?
#
loop_
_entity_poly.entity_id
_entity_poly.type
_entity_poly.pdbx_seq_one_letter_code
_entity_poly.pdbx_strand_id
1 'polypeptide(L)'
;MPKVFTSETQKTGEIGENVAVKFLMKHSFAILDRNYTKKWGEIDIVAEKDDKLYFIEVKSVSRETLSSVTHETLDQYNPEENMHPWKLKRMARTIQTYLLSKNLDEKEWQVDLLVVFLDLKGKNAKIKVVKDIIL
;
A
#
# COMPACT_ATOMS: atom_id res chain seq x y z
N MET A 1 5.04 -18.13 -0.44
CA MET A 1 4.40 -18.48 0.84
C MET A 1 3.64 -17.28 1.39
N PRO A 2 2.45 -17.48 1.91
CA PRO A 2 1.74 -16.38 2.55
C PRO A 2 2.51 -15.91 3.79
N LYS A 3 2.43 -14.62 4.07
CA LYS A 3 2.98 -14.05 5.29
C LYS A 3 2.22 -14.55 6.51
N VAL A 4 2.93 -14.83 7.58
CA VAL A 4 2.33 -15.18 8.88
C VAL A 4 2.49 -13.96 9.80
N PHE A 5 1.38 -13.39 10.21
CA PHE A 5 1.36 -12.22 11.09
C PHE A 5 1.13 -12.68 12.53
N THR A 6 2.22 -12.72 13.33
CA THR A 6 2.20 -13.24 14.70
C THR A 6 2.34 -12.18 15.76
N SER A 7 2.95 -11.01 15.43
CA SER A 7 3.07 -9.90 16.37
C SER A 7 1.89 -8.96 16.26
N GLU A 8 1.69 -8.13 17.28
CA GLU A 8 0.64 -7.11 17.27
C GLU A 8 0.84 -6.09 16.15
N THR A 9 2.08 -5.68 15.89
CA THR A 9 2.41 -4.79 14.78
C THR A 9 2.10 -5.44 13.44
N GLN A 10 2.42 -6.71 13.28
CA GLN A 10 2.11 -7.45 12.06
C GLN A 10 0.61 -7.61 11.86
N LYS A 11 -0.15 -7.85 12.92
CA LYS A 11 -1.61 -7.92 12.85
C LYS A 11 -2.23 -6.60 12.43
N THR A 12 -1.71 -5.49 12.96
CA THR A 12 -2.13 -4.14 12.53
C THR A 12 -1.85 -3.93 11.05
N GLY A 13 -0.70 -4.37 10.57
CA GLY A 13 -0.34 -4.32 9.15
C GLY A 13 -1.29 -5.13 8.28
N GLU A 14 -1.65 -6.34 8.72
CA GLU A 14 -2.60 -7.18 8.00
C GLU A 14 -3.98 -6.53 7.92
N ILE A 15 -4.47 -5.99 9.02
CA ILE A 15 -5.76 -5.27 9.05
C ILE A 15 -5.72 -4.10 8.09
N GLY A 16 -4.64 -3.32 8.11
CA GLY A 16 -4.47 -2.17 7.22
C GLY A 16 -4.47 -2.58 5.75
N GLU A 17 -3.77 -3.66 5.39
CA GLU A 17 -3.78 -4.16 4.01
C GLU A 17 -5.18 -4.61 3.59
N ASN A 18 -5.90 -5.29 4.48
CA ASN A 18 -7.27 -5.73 4.18
C ASN A 18 -8.21 -4.55 3.97
N VAL A 19 -8.06 -3.51 4.79
CA VAL A 19 -8.81 -2.25 4.64
C VAL A 19 -8.47 -1.59 3.29
N ALA A 20 -7.19 -1.55 2.95
CA ALA A 20 -6.74 -0.98 1.67
C ALA A 20 -7.33 -1.73 0.48
N VAL A 21 -7.34 -3.06 0.52
CA VAL A 21 -7.93 -3.89 -0.55
C VAL A 21 -9.42 -3.57 -0.72
N LYS A 22 -10.16 -3.51 0.37
CA LYS A 22 -11.59 -3.18 0.32
C LYS A 22 -11.84 -1.78 -0.25
N PHE A 23 -11.01 -0.83 0.17
CA PHE A 23 -11.08 0.54 -0.34
C PHE A 23 -10.86 0.57 -1.86
N LEU A 24 -9.83 -0.12 -2.34
CA LEU A 24 -9.52 -0.18 -3.76
C LEU A 24 -10.64 -0.83 -4.56
N MET A 25 -11.17 -1.95 -4.08
CA MET A 25 -12.29 -2.64 -4.75
C MET A 25 -13.52 -1.76 -4.82
N LYS A 26 -13.80 -1.02 -3.76
CA LYS A 26 -14.93 -0.07 -3.72
C LYS A 26 -14.76 1.06 -4.74
N HIS A 27 -13.52 1.40 -5.09
CA HIS A 27 -13.20 2.43 -6.09
C HIS A 27 -12.91 1.83 -7.47
N SER A 28 -13.41 0.63 -7.72
CA SER A 28 -13.36 -0.04 -9.03
C SER A 28 -11.99 -0.52 -9.46
N PHE A 29 -11.08 -0.73 -8.51
CA PHE A 29 -9.81 -1.39 -8.80
C PHE A 29 -9.98 -2.91 -8.78
N ALA A 30 -9.35 -3.60 -9.72
CA ALA A 30 -9.20 -5.04 -9.69
C ALA A 30 -7.89 -5.37 -8.98
N ILE A 31 -7.93 -6.25 -7.99
CA ILE A 31 -6.73 -6.66 -7.26
C ILE A 31 -6.10 -7.83 -8.02
N LEU A 32 -4.89 -7.63 -8.51
CA LEU A 32 -4.18 -8.65 -9.29
C LEU A 32 -3.30 -9.54 -8.41
N ASP A 33 -2.58 -8.94 -7.47
CA ASP A 33 -1.69 -9.66 -6.56
C ASP A 33 -1.59 -8.96 -5.22
N ARG A 34 -1.28 -9.73 -4.18
CA ARG A 34 -1.00 -9.22 -2.84
C ARG A 34 0.30 -9.84 -2.34
N ASN A 35 1.10 -9.03 -1.63
CA ASN A 35 2.35 -9.49 -1.03
C ASN A 35 3.27 -10.17 -2.05
N TYR A 36 3.44 -9.52 -3.20
CA TYR A 36 4.36 -10.02 -4.21
C TYR A 36 5.79 -9.83 -3.71
N THR A 37 6.45 -10.93 -3.40
CA THR A 37 7.71 -10.91 -2.68
C THR A 37 8.83 -11.57 -3.50
N LYS A 38 9.99 -10.89 -3.55
CA LYS A 38 11.24 -11.40 -4.10
C LYS A 38 12.34 -11.17 -3.07
N LYS A 39 13.52 -11.77 -3.29
CA LYS A 39 14.66 -11.61 -2.38
C LYS A 39 15.04 -10.14 -2.16
N TRP A 40 14.84 -9.31 -3.19
CA TRP A 40 15.26 -7.91 -3.18
C TRP A 40 14.15 -6.92 -2.84
N GLY A 41 12.94 -7.37 -2.61
CA GLY A 41 11.86 -6.48 -2.21
C GLY A 41 10.48 -7.09 -2.33
N GLU A 42 9.47 -6.30 -1.95
CA GLU A 42 8.08 -6.73 -2.04
C GLU A 42 7.19 -5.56 -2.45
N ILE A 43 6.00 -5.92 -2.97
CA ILE A 43 4.93 -4.98 -3.28
C ILE A 43 3.71 -5.46 -2.53
N ASP A 44 3.10 -4.57 -1.73
CA ASP A 44 1.96 -4.95 -0.89
C ASP A 44 0.74 -5.32 -1.73
N ILE A 45 0.40 -4.48 -2.72
CA ILE A 45 -0.76 -4.71 -3.57
C ILE A 45 -0.41 -4.32 -5.01
N VAL A 46 -0.81 -5.16 -5.97
CA VAL A 46 -0.82 -4.80 -7.38
C VAL A 46 -2.27 -4.77 -7.82
N ALA A 47 -2.70 -3.64 -8.37
CA ALA A 47 -4.07 -3.43 -8.79
C ALA A 47 -4.13 -2.87 -10.21
N GLU A 48 -5.29 -2.99 -10.84
CA GLU A 48 -5.52 -2.45 -12.18
C GLU A 48 -6.83 -1.68 -12.21
N LYS A 49 -6.81 -0.55 -12.90
CA LYS A 49 -8.01 0.24 -13.17
C LYS A 49 -7.82 1.01 -14.47
N ASP A 50 -8.84 1.00 -15.33
CA ASP A 50 -8.83 1.70 -16.62
C ASP A 50 -7.56 1.39 -17.44
N ASP A 51 -7.20 0.11 -17.49
CA ASP A 51 -6.06 -0.42 -18.25
C ASP A 51 -4.69 0.09 -17.78
N LYS A 52 -4.60 0.55 -16.54
CA LYS A 52 -3.38 1.03 -15.91
C LYS A 52 -3.08 0.22 -14.65
N LEU A 53 -1.80 -0.08 -14.43
CA LEU A 53 -1.37 -0.80 -13.23
C LEU A 53 -1.00 0.16 -12.11
N TYR A 54 -1.31 -0.25 -10.89
CA TYR A 54 -1.00 0.50 -9.68
C TYR A 54 -0.25 -0.40 -8.72
N PHE A 55 0.98 -0.01 -8.41
CA PHE A 55 1.81 -0.71 -7.43
C PHE A 55 1.69 0.07 -6.13
N ILE A 56 1.14 -0.57 -5.11
CA ILE A 56 0.67 0.12 -3.92
C ILE A 56 1.41 -0.37 -2.70
N GLU A 57 2.01 0.59 -1.98
CA GLU A 57 2.57 0.40 -0.65
C GLU A 57 1.51 0.81 0.36
N VAL A 58 1.31 -0.02 1.38
CA VAL A 58 0.35 0.27 2.45
C VAL A 58 1.10 0.55 3.73
N LYS A 59 0.82 1.69 4.34
CA LYS A 59 1.34 2.05 5.65
C LYS A 59 0.19 2.12 6.63
N SER A 60 0.22 1.27 7.66
CA SER A 60 -0.82 1.25 8.69
C SER A 60 -0.37 2.02 9.92
N VAL A 61 -1.23 2.86 10.43
CA VAL A 61 -0.99 3.66 11.64
C VAL A 61 -2.16 3.43 12.59
N SER A 62 -1.85 2.97 13.82
CA SER A 62 -2.87 2.83 14.86
C SER A 62 -3.10 4.13 15.59
N ARG A 63 -4.36 4.43 15.90
CA ARG A 63 -4.76 5.56 16.73
C ARG A 63 -5.74 5.05 17.78
N GLU A 64 -5.84 5.75 18.91
CA GLU A 64 -6.80 5.40 19.96
C GLU A 64 -8.23 5.61 19.47
N THR A 65 -8.47 6.74 18.79
CA THR A 65 -9.75 7.02 18.15
C THR A 65 -9.51 7.79 16.86
N LEU A 66 -10.43 7.64 15.89
CA LEU A 66 -10.35 8.40 14.65
C LEU A 66 -10.76 9.87 14.83
N SER A 67 -11.41 10.20 15.92
CA SER A 67 -11.73 11.59 16.22
C SER A 67 -10.48 12.44 16.45
N SER A 68 -9.34 11.80 16.80
CA SER A 68 -8.05 12.47 16.90
C SER A 68 -7.36 12.63 15.55
N VAL A 69 -7.87 11.98 14.50
CA VAL A 69 -7.32 12.06 13.15
C VAL A 69 -8.08 13.13 12.39
N THR A 70 -7.52 14.32 12.35
CA THR A 70 -8.10 15.46 11.64
C THR A 70 -7.57 15.52 10.23
N HIS A 71 -8.18 16.38 9.40
CA HIS A 71 -7.69 16.66 8.07
C HIS A 71 -6.24 17.18 8.11
N GLU A 72 -5.95 18.02 9.09
CA GLU A 72 -4.60 18.54 9.31
C GLU A 72 -3.61 17.44 9.65
N THR A 73 -4.00 16.48 10.51
CA THR A 73 -3.15 15.32 10.83
C THR A 73 -2.84 14.50 9.59
N LEU A 74 -3.83 14.27 8.72
CA LEU A 74 -3.63 13.55 7.46
C LEU A 74 -2.67 14.30 6.54
N ASP A 75 -2.82 15.62 6.45
CA ASP A 75 -1.99 16.45 5.59
C ASP A 75 -0.55 16.58 6.09
N GLN A 76 -0.36 16.51 7.41
CA GLN A 76 0.97 16.58 8.01
C GLN A 76 1.76 15.29 7.88
N TYR A 77 1.09 14.18 7.57
CA TYR A 77 1.81 12.92 7.35
C TYR A 77 2.66 13.04 6.09
N ASN A 78 3.96 12.93 6.26
CA ASN A 78 4.92 13.02 5.15
C ASN A 78 5.41 11.62 4.77
N PRO A 79 4.89 11.04 3.68
CA PRO A 79 5.29 9.69 3.27
C PRO A 79 6.77 9.61 2.89
N GLU A 80 7.37 10.72 2.46
CA GLU A 80 8.79 10.77 2.08
C GLU A 80 9.70 10.45 3.26
N GLU A 81 9.29 10.77 4.48
CA GLU A 81 10.05 10.44 5.69
C GLU A 81 10.07 8.93 5.96
N ASN A 82 9.11 8.20 5.40
CA ASN A 82 8.96 6.75 5.61
C ASN A 82 9.37 5.92 4.41
N MET A 83 9.72 6.56 3.28
CA MET A 83 10.14 5.88 2.06
C MET A 83 11.58 6.24 1.72
N HIS A 84 12.51 5.56 2.36
CA HIS A 84 13.94 5.77 2.12
C HIS A 84 14.33 5.47 0.67
N PRO A 85 15.34 6.16 0.13
CA PRO A 85 15.79 5.92 -1.25
C PRO A 85 16.13 4.47 -1.57
N TRP A 86 16.72 3.74 -0.63
CA TRP A 86 17.02 2.32 -0.85
C TRP A 86 15.75 1.46 -0.96
N LYS A 87 14.70 1.81 -0.21
CA LYS A 87 13.40 1.13 -0.30
C LYS A 87 12.77 1.37 -1.66
N LEU A 88 12.84 2.61 -2.15
CA LEU A 88 12.32 2.96 -3.47
C LEU A 88 13.07 2.20 -4.59
N LYS A 89 14.39 2.09 -4.47
CA LYS A 89 15.20 1.32 -5.43
C LYS A 89 14.81 -0.16 -5.45
N ARG A 90 14.62 -0.74 -4.27
CA ARG A 90 14.19 -2.14 -4.16
C ARG A 90 12.81 -2.34 -4.74
N MET A 91 11.92 -1.41 -4.50
CA MET A 91 10.57 -1.44 -5.06
C MET A 91 10.60 -1.32 -6.58
N ALA A 92 11.40 -0.40 -7.12
CA ALA A 92 11.56 -0.24 -8.56
C ALA A 92 12.01 -1.55 -9.22
N ARG A 93 13.00 -2.23 -8.63
CA ARG A 93 13.48 -3.52 -9.11
C ARG A 93 12.39 -4.59 -9.06
N THR A 94 11.62 -4.61 -7.99
CA THR A 94 10.52 -5.58 -7.84
C THR A 94 9.42 -5.35 -8.87
N ILE A 95 9.11 -4.08 -9.14
CA ILE A 95 8.14 -3.69 -10.17
C ILE A 95 8.60 -4.16 -11.55
N GLN A 96 9.87 -3.93 -11.90
CA GLN A 96 10.40 -4.39 -13.18
C GLN A 96 10.32 -5.91 -13.31
N THR A 97 10.63 -6.63 -12.23
CA THR A 97 10.49 -8.08 -12.20
C THR A 97 9.05 -8.50 -12.45
N TYR A 98 8.10 -7.84 -11.80
CA TYR A 98 6.68 -8.12 -11.98
C TYR A 98 6.25 -7.91 -13.44
N LEU A 99 6.56 -6.74 -13.99
CA LEU A 99 6.17 -6.37 -15.34
C LEU A 99 6.71 -7.36 -16.37
N LEU A 100 7.98 -7.74 -16.25
CA LEU A 100 8.60 -8.67 -17.18
C LEU A 100 8.05 -10.08 -17.01
N SER A 101 7.87 -10.56 -15.79
CA SER A 101 7.37 -11.91 -15.54
C SER A 101 5.93 -12.13 -15.99
N LYS A 102 5.14 -11.07 -16.03
CA LYS A 102 3.73 -11.12 -16.43
C LYS A 102 3.49 -10.63 -17.85
N ASN A 103 4.55 -10.28 -18.59
CA ASN A 103 4.47 -9.71 -19.94
C ASN A 103 3.63 -8.44 -19.99
N LEU A 104 3.81 -7.56 -18.99
CA LEU A 104 3.06 -6.32 -18.84
C LEU A 104 3.96 -5.08 -18.98
N ASP A 105 5.15 -5.24 -19.54
CA ASP A 105 6.17 -4.21 -19.64
C ASP A 105 5.78 -3.01 -20.49
N GLU A 106 4.78 -3.14 -21.35
CA GLU A 106 4.27 -2.04 -22.16
C GLU A 106 3.07 -1.31 -21.54
N LYS A 107 2.53 -1.82 -20.42
CA LYS A 107 1.42 -1.17 -19.75
C LYS A 107 1.87 0.08 -18.99
N GLU A 108 0.98 1.08 -18.97
CA GLU A 108 1.17 2.22 -18.09
C GLU A 108 1.04 1.79 -16.64
N TRP A 109 1.81 2.41 -15.76
CA TRP A 109 1.76 2.11 -14.33
C TRP A 109 2.20 3.30 -13.50
N GLN A 110 1.80 3.27 -12.25
CA GLN A 110 2.27 4.24 -11.25
C GLN A 110 2.39 3.58 -9.89
N VAL A 111 3.04 4.27 -8.97
CA VAL A 111 3.21 3.83 -7.59
C VAL A 111 2.40 4.77 -6.69
N ASP A 112 1.55 4.18 -5.86
CA ASP A 112 0.76 4.93 -4.88
C ASP A 112 1.08 4.43 -3.47
N LEU A 113 0.95 5.31 -2.49
CA LEU A 113 1.02 4.97 -1.07
C LEU A 113 -0.37 5.15 -0.48
N LEU A 114 -0.87 4.12 0.18
CA LEU A 114 -2.09 4.22 0.99
C LEU A 114 -1.71 4.23 2.47
N VAL A 115 -2.02 5.33 3.14
CA VAL A 115 -1.83 5.45 4.58
C VAL A 115 -3.17 5.14 5.24
N VAL A 116 -3.20 4.05 6.00
CA VAL A 116 -4.42 3.58 6.65
C VAL A 116 -4.33 3.90 8.14
N PHE A 117 -5.16 4.81 8.60
CA PHE A 117 -5.28 5.17 10.01
C PHE A 117 -6.34 4.29 10.63
N LEU A 118 -5.93 3.43 11.57
CA LEU A 118 -6.82 2.45 12.20
C LEU A 118 -7.20 2.85 13.62
N ASP A 119 -8.49 2.80 13.91
CA ASP A 119 -9.03 2.80 15.26
C ASP A 119 -9.46 1.37 15.56
N LEU A 120 -8.60 0.61 16.23
CA LEU A 120 -8.85 -0.81 16.49
C LEU A 120 -9.97 -1.03 17.51
N LYS A 121 -10.19 -0.09 18.41
CA LYS A 121 -11.28 -0.16 19.40
C LYS A 121 -12.63 0.11 18.77
N GLY A 122 -12.71 1.17 17.96
CA GLY A 122 -13.95 1.55 17.28
C GLY A 122 -14.18 0.81 15.98
N LYS A 123 -13.22 -0.01 15.52
CA LYS A 123 -13.26 -0.74 14.25
C LYS A 123 -13.49 0.18 13.05
N ASN A 124 -12.87 1.37 13.09
CA ASN A 124 -12.97 2.36 12.03
C ASN A 124 -11.61 2.58 11.38
N ALA A 125 -11.64 3.06 10.14
CA ALA A 125 -10.42 3.39 9.42
C ALA A 125 -10.61 4.64 8.56
N LYS A 126 -9.52 5.41 8.40
CA LYS A 126 -9.44 6.51 7.44
C LYS A 126 -8.24 6.28 6.55
N ILE A 127 -8.38 6.61 5.28
CA ILE A 127 -7.32 6.38 4.30
C ILE A 127 -6.91 7.69 3.66
N LYS A 128 -5.59 7.92 3.62
CA LYS A 128 -4.99 8.98 2.82
C LYS A 128 -4.30 8.33 1.63
N VAL A 129 -4.59 8.80 0.42
CA VAL A 129 -3.95 8.33 -0.80
C VAL A 129 -2.88 9.34 -1.21
N VAL A 130 -1.64 8.86 -1.37
CA VAL A 130 -0.55 9.66 -1.93
C VAL A 130 -0.25 9.07 -3.29
N LYS A 131 -0.63 9.80 -4.34
CA LYS A 131 -0.57 9.30 -5.72
C LYS A 131 0.77 9.59 -6.38
N ASP A 132 1.14 8.68 -7.28
CA ASP A 132 2.23 8.87 -8.25
C ASP A 132 3.56 9.22 -7.60
N ILE A 133 3.99 8.32 -6.71
CA ILE A 133 5.30 8.45 -6.08
C ILE A 133 6.38 8.18 -7.12
N ILE A 134 7.35 9.07 -7.18
CA ILE A 134 8.47 8.95 -8.12
C ILE A 134 9.55 8.04 -7.52
N LEU A 135 9.92 7.04 -8.27
CA LEU A 135 10.94 6.06 -7.86
C LEU A 135 12.34 6.47 -8.33
#